data_c57ff1030b0e552354edae7ae4b1cf18
#
_entry.id   c57ff1030b0e552354edae7ae4b1cf18
#
_cell.length_a   1.000
_cell.length_b   1.000
_cell.length_c   1.000
_cell.angle_alpha   90.00
_cell.angle_beta   90.00
_cell.angle_gamma   90.00
#
_symmetry.space_group_name_H-M   'P 1'
#
loop_
_entity.id
_entity.type
_entity.pdbx_description
1 polymer ?
#
loop_
_entity_poly.entity_id
_entity_poly.type
_entity_poly.pdbx_seq_one_letter_code
_entity_poly.pdbx_strand_id
1 'polypeptide(L)'
;MSDLQSLARRLMALDDRIVACMKCGFCQQVCPMFGATMMEADVARGKLALVSNLAHEMIRDPQAVADKLGRCLLCGSCEAACPSGVKIMEVFLTARELVNEYIGLSPVKKAIFRGLLTHPELFNFAMRVGSPVQSVLFKKNRDAQHTVCAPMLNFMLGDRHIRKLAAKPLHSRYGHLGEPRMAGGLKVAFYPGCMGDKMYVDMAEACLKVLRHHNVAVFMPKGLTCCGIPALSSGDAKGMIEQMQLNLNLLEQGNFDYLVTPCGSCTATIKDFWPMYAERLDAGMKKLADDLAAKTMDINQFVVEVLKVQAVPAGDGATVVTYHDPCHLKKALGISAQPRTVIAANPAYELKEMHEADRCCGCGGSFNLFHYDYSRKIGQRKRDNVVASGAKVVATGCPACMMQLEDVLSHNHDDIVVRHPIELYAETLK
;
A
#
# COMPACT_ATOMS: atom_id res chain seq x y z
N MET A 1 -28.70 0.85 28.37
CA MET A 1 -27.46 1.62 28.17
C MET A 1 -27.55 2.36 26.86
N SER A 2 -27.10 3.62 26.82
CA SER A 2 -27.06 4.34 25.57
C SER A 2 -26.04 3.69 24.60
N ASP A 3 -26.29 3.78 23.32
CA ASP A 3 -25.42 3.22 22.30
C ASP A 3 -23.98 3.80 22.39
N LEU A 4 -23.85 5.08 22.79
CA LEU A 4 -22.57 5.75 23.04
C LEU A 4 -21.79 5.12 24.22
N GLN A 5 -22.45 4.73 25.29
CA GLN A 5 -21.80 4.07 26.43
C GLN A 5 -21.26 2.67 26.07
N SER A 6 -21.89 2.00 25.11
CA SER A 6 -21.37 0.74 24.55
C SER A 6 -20.08 0.97 23.78
N LEU A 7 -20.04 2.01 22.92
CA LEU A 7 -18.84 2.40 22.21
C LEU A 7 -17.71 2.77 23.19
N ALA A 8 -18.00 3.62 24.17
CA ALA A 8 -17.05 4.08 25.17
C ALA A 8 -16.38 2.90 25.90
N ARG A 9 -17.15 1.92 26.37
CA ARG A 9 -16.60 0.71 27.01
C ARG A 9 -15.71 -0.13 26.11
N ARG A 10 -16.04 -0.25 24.82
CA ARG A 10 -15.21 -0.97 23.86
C ARG A 10 -13.90 -0.22 23.60
N LEU A 11 -13.92 1.10 23.58
CA LEU A 11 -12.72 1.94 23.42
C LEU A 11 -11.83 1.90 24.68
N MET A 12 -12.40 1.74 25.90
CA MET A 12 -11.63 1.59 27.13
C MET A 12 -10.69 0.37 27.12
N ALA A 13 -10.97 -0.66 26.31
CA ALA A 13 -10.05 -1.77 26.10
C ALA A 13 -8.71 -1.36 25.44
N LEU A 14 -8.62 -0.14 24.91
CA LEU A 14 -7.38 0.41 24.36
C LEU A 14 -6.57 1.22 25.38
N ASP A 15 -7.10 1.48 26.58
CA ASP A 15 -6.49 2.39 27.57
C ASP A 15 -5.07 1.96 27.96
N ASP A 16 -4.83 0.68 28.23
CA ASP A 16 -3.50 0.18 28.62
C ASP A 16 -2.43 0.50 27.55
N ARG A 17 -2.83 0.49 26.27
CA ARG A 17 -1.94 0.84 25.17
C ARG A 17 -1.76 2.35 25.02
N ILE A 18 -2.80 3.13 25.32
CA ILE A 18 -2.80 4.60 25.24
C ILE A 18 -2.00 5.21 26.41
N VAL A 19 -2.14 4.66 27.62
CA VAL A 19 -1.43 5.12 28.82
C VAL A 19 0.09 4.99 28.69
N ALA A 20 0.61 4.06 27.90
CA ALA A 20 2.03 3.95 27.61
C ALA A 20 2.60 5.21 26.92
N CYS A 21 1.76 6.12 26.40
CA CYS A 21 2.17 7.37 25.77
C CYS A 21 2.61 8.41 26.79
N MET A 22 3.91 8.66 26.92
CA MET A 22 4.48 9.69 27.79
C MET A 22 4.30 11.15 27.26
N LYS A 23 3.56 11.35 26.19
CA LYS A 23 3.23 12.66 25.60
C LYS A 23 4.44 13.53 25.18
N CYS A 24 5.61 12.93 24.88
CA CYS A 24 6.88 13.61 24.59
C CYS A 24 6.91 14.47 23.31
N GLY A 25 5.99 14.22 22.34
CA GLY A 25 5.91 15.01 21.10
C GLY A 25 6.75 14.52 19.92
N PHE A 26 7.62 13.50 20.05
CA PHE A 26 8.44 13.00 18.92
C PHE A 26 7.59 12.62 17.68
N CYS A 27 6.40 12.08 17.88
CA CYS A 27 5.48 11.76 16.80
C CYS A 27 5.07 12.98 15.96
N GLN A 28 5.15 14.19 16.50
CA GLN A 28 4.81 15.44 15.80
C GLN A 28 5.82 15.76 14.70
N GLN A 29 7.11 15.63 14.98
CA GLN A 29 8.18 15.97 14.03
C GLN A 29 8.15 15.08 12.77
N VAL A 30 7.80 13.82 12.93
CA VAL A 30 7.79 12.84 11.85
C VAL A 30 6.44 12.70 11.14
N CYS A 31 5.38 13.36 11.66
CA CYS A 31 4.04 13.23 11.12
C CYS A 31 3.85 14.04 9.83
N PRO A 32 3.54 13.39 8.68
CA PRO A 32 3.28 14.11 7.43
C PRO A 32 2.05 15.01 7.54
N MET A 33 1.02 14.60 8.32
CA MET A 33 -0.17 15.42 8.55
C MET A 33 0.13 16.69 9.35
N PHE A 34 1.02 16.62 10.33
CA PHE A 34 1.43 17.84 11.05
C PHE A 34 2.08 18.84 10.08
N GLY A 35 2.97 18.38 9.21
CA GLY A 35 3.56 19.24 8.16
C GLY A 35 2.52 19.86 7.19
N ALA A 36 1.34 19.24 7.04
CA ALA A 36 0.29 19.73 6.18
C ALA A 36 -0.73 20.66 6.89
N THR A 37 -0.98 20.48 8.20
CA THR A 37 -2.07 21.15 8.93
C THR A 37 -1.61 21.99 10.10
N MET A 38 -0.42 21.75 10.65
CA MET A 38 0.11 22.35 11.88
C MET A 38 -0.82 22.16 13.10
N MET A 39 -1.68 21.13 13.07
CA MET A 39 -2.67 20.87 14.11
C MET A 39 -2.27 19.65 14.96
N GLU A 40 -2.22 19.84 16.28
CA GLU A 40 -1.95 18.77 17.26
C GLU A 40 -2.96 17.60 17.15
N ALA A 41 -4.24 17.90 16.94
CA ALA A 41 -5.29 16.88 16.79
C ALA A 41 -5.09 15.96 15.57
N ASP A 42 -4.23 16.32 14.61
CA ASP A 42 -3.89 15.49 13.45
C ASP A 42 -2.65 14.63 13.67
N VAL A 43 -1.96 14.78 14.82
CA VAL A 43 -0.78 13.98 15.21
C VAL A 43 -1.19 12.77 16.06
N ALA A 44 -0.30 11.78 16.17
CA ALA A 44 -0.59 10.56 16.95
C ALA A 44 -0.95 10.88 18.41
N ARG A 45 -0.18 11.72 19.08
CA ARG A 45 -0.44 12.12 20.46
C ARG A 45 -1.82 12.73 20.65
N GLY A 46 -2.21 13.66 19.79
CA GLY A 46 -3.53 14.28 19.82
C GLY A 46 -4.67 13.30 19.52
N LYS A 47 -4.46 12.40 18.55
CA LYS A 47 -5.45 11.36 18.21
C LYS A 47 -5.62 10.34 19.35
N LEU A 48 -4.53 9.93 20.01
CA LEU A 48 -4.61 9.06 21.21
C LEU A 48 -5.44 9.73 22.31
N ALA A 49 -5.21 11.04 22.55
CA ALA A 49 -6.00 11.81 23.52
C ALA A 49 -7.48 11.89 23.13
N LEU A 50 -7.79 12.09 21.84
CA LEU A 50 -9.20 12.09 21.38
C LEU A 50 -9.87 10.73 21.58
N VAL A 51 -9.19 9.63 21.32
CA VAL A 51 -9.72 8.27 21.55
C VAL A 51 -9.95 8.03 23.05
N SER A 52 -8.98 8.38 23.90
CA SER A 52 -9.12 8.24 25.36
C SER A 52 -10.26 9.12 25.90
N ASN A 53 -10.38 10.38 25.46
CA ASN A 53 -11.46 11.27 25.89
C ASN A 53 -12.85 10.77 25.44
N LEU A 54 -12.95 10.12 24.27
CA LEU A 54 -14.20 9.49 23.83
C LEU A 54 -14.51 8.23 24.65
N ALA A 55 -13.49 7.42 25.00
CA ALA A 55 -13.62 6.26 25.86
C ALA A 55 -14.13 6.61 27.28
N HIS A 56 -13.69 7.75 27.83
CA HIS A 56 -14.10 8.26 29.13
C HIS A 56 -15.30 9.20 29.10
N GLU A 57 -16.03 9.27 27.99
CA GLU A 57 -17.20 10.14 27.77
C GLU A 57 -16.97 11.63 28.01
N MET A 58 -15.70 12.09 28.00
CA MET A 58 -15.33 13.51 28.08
C MET A 58 -15.61 14.24 26.76
N ILE A 59 -15.58 13.49 25.63
CA ILE A 59 -16.06 13.92 24.32
C ILE A 59 -17.25 13.04 23.95
N ARG A 60 -18.35 13.64 23.48
CA ARG A 60 -19.58 12.95 23.10
C ARG A 60 -19.91 13.05 21.61
N ASP A 61 -18.92 13.38 20.79
CA ASP A 61 -19.04 13.46 19.34
C ASP A 61 -18.12 12.44 18.67
N PRO A 62 -18.59 11.18 18.46
CA PRO A 62 -17.83 10.14 17.76
C PRO A 62 -17.50 10.51 16.31
N GLN A 63 -18.35 11.32 15.65
CA GLN A 63 -18.11 11.73 14.26
C GLN A 63 -16.88 12.65 14.17
N ALA A 64 -16.74 13.62 15.05
CA ALA A 64 -15.56 14.49 15.09
C ALA A 64 -14.28 13.69 15.34
N VAL A 65 -14.34 12.65 16.21
CA VAL A 65 -13.19 11.76 16.45
C VAL A 65 -12.89 10.90 15.21
N ALA A 66 -13.92 10.36 14.54
CA ALA A 66 -13.77 9.61 13.28
C ALA A 66 -13.09 10.44 12.20
N ASP A 67 -13.48 11.70 12.05
CA ASP A 67 -12.91 12.63 11.06
C ASP A 67 -11.42 12.86 11.34
N LYS A 68 -11.04 13.04 12.59
CA LYS A 68 -9.62 13.20 12.97
C LYS A 68 -8.82 11.89 12.79
N LEU A 69 -9.38 10.77 13.17
CA LEU A 69 -8.78 9.46 12.91
C LEU A 69 -8.64 9.22 11.40
N GLY A 70 -9.66 9.55 10.60
CA GLY A 70 -9.65 9.44 9.14
C GLY A 70 -8.51 10.20 8.47
N ARG A 71 -8.04 11.29 9.06
CA ARG A 71 -6.90 12.08 8.57
C ARG A 71 -5.53 11.48 8.91
N CYS A 72 -5.42 10.19 9.15
CA CYS A 72 -4.15 9.51 9.36
C CYS A 72 -3.84 8.61 8.16
N LEU A 73 -2.63 8.74 7.60
CA LEU A 73 -2.16 7.92 6.47
C LEU A 73 -1.77 6.49 6.87
N LEU A 74 -1.78 6.17 8.16
CA LEU A 74 -1.30 4.89 8.68
C LEU A 74 0.12 4.53 8.20
N CYS A 75 1.01 5.53 8.12
CA CYS A 75 2.37 5.36 7.61
C CYS A 75 3.38 4.82 8.64
N GLY A 76 2.99 4.63 9.90
CA GLY A 76 3.83 4.09 10.96
C GLY A 76 4.98 5.00 11.43
N SER A 77 5.17 6.20 10.87
CA SER A 77 6.30 7.08 11.25
C SER A 77 6.30 7.44 12.74
N CYS A 78 5.12 7.67 13.31
CA CYS A 78 4.96 7.98 14.73
C CYS A 78 5.26 6.78 15.64
N GLU A 79 4.95 5.57 15.21
CA GLU A 79 5.25 4.34 15.93
C GLU A 79 6.74 4.04 15.89
N ALA A 80 7.37 4.12 14.71
CA ALA A 80 8.82 3.92 14.55
C ALA A 80 9.66 4.94 15.33
N ALA A 81 9.16 6.17 15.53
CA ALA A 81 9.83 7.21 16.30
C ALA A 81 9.41 7.27 17.78
N CYS A 82 8.60 6.34 18.26
CA CYS A 82 8.05 6.38 19.60
C CYS A 82 9.05 5.80 20.63
N PRO A 83 9.61 6.62 21.55
CA PRO A 83 10.54 6.09 22.56
C PRO A 83 9.86 5.17 23.59
N SER A 84 8.55 5.31 23.77
CA SER A 84 7.75 4.44 24.66
C SER A 84 7.24 3.16 23.98
N GLY A 85 7.52 2.95 22.70
CA GLY A 85 7.11 1.75 21.96
C GLY A 85 5.58 1.59 21.81
N VAL A 86 4.80 2.68 21.87
CA VAL A 86 3.34 2.63 21.75
C VAL A 86 2.96 2.05 20.38
N LYS A 87 2.11 1.02 20.37
CA LYS A 87 1.57 0.37 19.16
C LYS A 87 0.45 1.22 18.54
N ILE A 88 0.86 2.37 17.99
CA ILE A 88 -0.05 3.42 17.50
C ILE A 88 -0.93 2.92 16.35
N MET A 89 -0.36 2.13 15.45
CA MET A 89 -1.10 1.59 14.30
C MET A 89 -2.25 0.69 14.74
N GLU A 90 -2.00 -0.19 15.70
CA GLU A 90 -3.02 -1.08 16.25
C GLU A 90 -4.14 -0.31 16.95
N VAL A 91 -3.78 0.67 17.79
CA VAL A 91 -4.76 1.55 18.46
C VAL A 91 -5.62 2.28 17.43
N PHE A 92 -5.02 2.83 16.39
CA PHE A 92 -5.78 3.61 15.39
C PHE A 92 -6.67 2.73 14.50
N LEU A 93 -6.22 1.55 14.12
CA LEU A 93 -7.03 0.62 13.34
C LEU A 93 -8.24 0.15 14.16
N THR A 94 -8.02 -0.26 15.41
CA THR A 94 -9.11 -0.70 16.31
C THR A 94 -10.06 0.46 16.61
N ALA A 95 -9.55 1.65 16.90
CA ALA A 95 -10.42 2.81 17.17
C ALA A 95 -11.26 3.19 15.93
N ARG A 96 -10.67 3.16 14.72
CA ARG A 96 -11.42 3.39 13.46
C ARG A 96 -12.52 2.36 13.26
N GLU A 97 -12.22 1.10 13.51
CA GLU A 97 -13.20 0.02 13.41
C GLU A 97 -14.37 0.27 14.36
N LEU A 98 -14.10 0.44 15.66
CA LEU A 98 -15.12 0.62 16.69
C LEU A 98 -15.99 1.85 16.42
N VAL A 99 -15.38 2.98 16.07
CA VAL A 99 -16.12 4.20 15.78
C VAL A 99 -16.93 4.07 14.50
N ASN A 100 -16.39 3.44 13.44
CA ASN A 100 -17.14 3.21 12.20
C ASN A 100 -18.25 2.15 12.32
N GLU A 101 -18.13 1.19 13.23
CA GLU A 101 -19.24 0.30 13.55
C GLU A 101 -20.40 1.07 14.20
N TYR A 102 -20.07 2.05 15.03
CA TYR A 102 -21.05 2.90 15.70
C TYR A 102 -21.73 3.89 14.75
N ILE A 103 -20.98 4.67 13.98
CA ILE A 103 -21.52 5.72 13.08
C ILE A 103 -21.99 5.17 11.73
N GLY A 104 -21.53 3.99 11.36
CA GLY A 104 -21.76 3.38 10.05
C GLY A 104 -20.79 3.87 8.97
N LEU A 105 -20.40 2.97 8.08
CA LEU A 105 -19.64 3.32 6.87
C LEU A 105 -20.53 4.00 5.85
N SER A 106 -19.98 5.02 5.15
CA SER A 106 -20.71 5.67 4.07
C SER A 106 -21.08 4.69 2.95
N PRO A 107 -22.21 4.90 2.24
CA PRO A 107 -22.65 4.00 1.15
C PRO A 107 -21.58 3.81 0.07
N VAL A 108 -20.84 4.88 -0.27
CA VAL A 108 -19.75 4.83 -1.26
C VAL A 108 -18.64 3.89 -0.80
N LYS A 109 -18.19 4.00 0.46
CA LYS A 109 -17.18 3.09 1.02
C LYS A 109 -17.66 1.65 1.01
N LYS A 110 -18.92 1.38 1.40
CA LYS A 110 -19.51 0.04 1.35
C LYS A 110 -19.52 -0.53 -0.06
N ALA A 111 -19.96 0.26 -1.06
CA ALA A 111 -19.99 -0.16 -2.45
C ALA A 111 -18.59 -0.51 -2.99
N ILE A 112 -17.57 0.26 -2.65
CA ILE A 112 -16.20 0.00 -3.08
C ILE A 112 -15.63 -1.23 -2.34
N PHE A 113 -15.64 -1.24 -1.01
CA PHE A 113 -14.89 -2.23 -0.22
C PHE A 113 -15.59 -3.59 -0.14
N ARG A 114 -16.91 -3.61 0.02
CA ARG A 114 -17.71 -4.84 0.13
C ARG A 114 -18.39 -5.25 -1.16
N GLY A 115 -18.54 -4.34 -2.13
CA GLY A 115 -19.12 -4.64 -3.44
C GLY A 115 -18.04 -4.95 -4.47
N LEU A 116 -17.19 -3.96 -4.79
CA LEU A 116 -16.28 -4.07 -5.92
C LEU A 116 -15.03 -4.91 -5.58
N LEU A 117 -14.40 -4.66 -4.42
CA LEU A 117 -13.13 -5.32 -4.07
C LEU A 117 -13.29 -6.74 -3.55
N THR A 118 -14.46 -7.14 -3.07
CA THR A 118 -14.76 -8.52 -2.66
C THR A 118 -15.28 -9.40 -3.81
N HIS A 119 -15.69 -8.78 -4.94
CA HIS A 119 -16.22 -9.50 -6.10
C HIS A 119 -15.31 -9.29 -7.32
N PRO A 120 -14.22 -10.05 -7.45
CA PRO A 120 -13.23 -9.85 -8.51
C PRO A 120 -13.83 -9.98 -9.92
N GLU A 121 -14.84 -10.82 -10.11
CA GLU A 121 -15.51 -10.97 -11.40
C GLU A 121 -16.33 -9.72 -11.76
N LEU A 122 -17.04 -9.14 -10.79
CA LEU A 122 -17.76 -7.87 -10.98
C LEU A 122 -16.78 -6.72 -11.27
N PHE A 123 -15.68 -6.67 -10.53
CA PHE A 123 -14.62 -5.69 -10.76
C PHE A 123 -14.03 -5.84 -12.17
N ASN A 124 -13.73 -7.06 -12.59
CA ASN A 124 -13.20 -7.36 -13.91
C ASN A 124 -14.21 -7.02 -15.02
N PHE A 125 -15.49 -7.27 -14.78
CA PHE A 125 -16.56 -6.87 -15.71
C PHE A 125 -16.66 -5.35 -15.81
N ALA A 126 -16.71 -4.64 -14.68
CA ALA A 126 -16.73 -3.17 -14.65
C ALA A 126 -15.51 -2.57 -15.37
N MET A 127 -14.32 -3.17 -15.21
CA MET A 127 -13.10 -2.78 -15.91
C MET A 127 -13.21 -3.00 -17.43
N ARG A 128 -13.75 -4.13 -17.84
CA ARG A 128 -13.90 -4.48 -19.25
C ARG A 128 -14.87 -3.53 -19.96
N VAL A 129 -15.98 -3.17 -19.30
CA VAL A 129 -16.96 -2.20 -19.81
C VAL A 129 -16.42 -0.77 -19.72
N GLY A 130 -15.70 -0.43 -18.65
CA GLY A 130 -15.15 0.92 -18.42
C GLY A 130 -13.94 1.24 -19.30
N SER A 131 -13.15 0.25 -19.71
CA SER A 131 -11.93 0.47 -20.48
C SER A 131 -12.12 1.22 -21.82
N PRO A 132 -13.11 0.90 -22.67
CA PRO A 132 -13.40 1.69 -23.86
C PRO A 132 -13.87 3.11 -23.54
N VAL A 133 -14.69 3.25 -22.48
CA VAL A 133 -15.24 4.54 -22.05
C VAL A 133 -14.15 5.47 -21.51
N GLN A 134 -13.06 4.93 -20.94
CA GLN A 134 -11.92 5.73 -20.50
C GLN A 134 -11.33 6.61 -21.62
N SER A 135 -11.25 6.12 -22.85
CA SER A 135 -10.71 6.90 -23.97
C SER A 135 -11.54 8.13 -24.32
N VAL A 136 -12.82 8.15 -23.93
CA VAL A 136 -13.75 9.27 -24.13
C VAL A 136 -13.77 10.20 -22.92
N LEU A 137 -13.80 9.64 -21.71
CA LEU A 137 -13.94 10.42 -20.47
C LEU A 137 -12.60 10.98 -19.94
N PHE A 138 -11.49 10.33 -20.27
CA PHE A 138 -10.17 10.69 -19.76
C PHE A 138 -9.32 11.32 -20.85
N LYS A 139 -8.78 12.49 -20.54
CA LYS A 139 -7.81 13.20 -21.39
C LYS A 139 -6.39 12.79 -21.01
N LYS A 140 -5.57 12.47 -22.00
CA LYS A 140 -4.13 12.21 -21.79
C LYS A 140 -3.42 13.49 -21.41
N ASN A 141 -2.61 13.44 -20.38
CA ASN A 141 -1.69 14.50 -20.04
C ASN A 141 -0.42 14.37 -20.89
N ARG A 142 0.23 15.50 -21.14
CA ARG A 142 1.54 15.55 -21.80
C ARG A 142 2.62 15.55 -20.74
N ASP A 143 2.88 14.39 -20.14
CA ASP A 143 3.84 14.19 -19.08
C ASP A 143 4.68 12.93 -19.32
N ALA A 144 5.80 12.80 -18.62
CA ALA A 144 6.68 11.63 -18.68
C ALA A 144 6.01 10.35 -18.13
N GLN A 145 4.93 10.50 -17.33
CA GLN A 145 4.23 9.40 -16.67
C GLN A 145 3.11 8.78 -17.54
N HIS A 146 2.75 9.45 -18.66
CA HIS A 146 1.58 9.07 -19.47
C HIS A 146 0.28 8.97 -18.67
N THR A 147 0.10 9.88 -17.71
CA THR A 147 -1.10 9.92 -16.88
C THR A 147 -2.31 10.43 -17.67
N VAL A 148 -3.47 10.26 -17.07
CA VAL A 148 -4.74 10.77 -17.58
C VAL A 148 -5.45 11.56 -16.48
N CYS A 149 -6.18 12.59 -16.87
CA CYS A 149 -7.11 13.30 -16.00
C CYS A 149 -8.54 13.13 -16.52
N ALA A 150 -9.53 13.27 -15.65
CA ALA A 150 -10.94 13.11 -15.99
C ALA A 150 -11.71 14.41 -15.72
N PRO A 151 -11.60 15.46 -16.57
CA PRO A 151 -12.23 16.75 -16.33
C PRO A 151 -13.76 16.66 -16.14
N MET A 152 -14.41 15.75 -16.85
CA MET A 152 -15.86 15.52 -16.73
C MET A 152 -16.27 14.83 -15.43
N LEU A 153 -15.33 14.15 -14.74
CA LEU A 153 -15.56 13.47 -13.47
C LEU A 153 -14.87 14.18 -12.30
N ASN A 154 -14.48 15.44 -12.49
CA ASN A 154 -13.73 16.21 -11.50
C ASN A 154 -14.48 16.30 -10.14
N PHE A 155 -15.82 16.29 -10.14
CA PHE A 155 -16.62 16.25 -8.92
C PHE A 155 -16.43 14.94 -8.10
N MET A 156 -16.01 13.84 -8.74
CA MET A 156 -15.76 12.54 -8.08
C MET A 156 -14.28 12.27 -7.86
N LEU A 157 -13.45 12.56 -8.87
CA LEU A 157 -12.04 12.20 -8.87
C LEU A 157 -11.12 13.36 -8.47
N GLY A 158 -11.66 14.59 -8.36
CA GLY A 158 -10.85 15.78 -8.21
C GLY A 158 -9.91 15.95 -9.41
N ASP A 159 -8.94 16.82 -9.24
CA ASP A 159 -7.91 17.11 -10.25
C ASP A 159 -6.74 16.08 -10.21
N ARG A 160 -7.06 14.77 -10.15
CA ARG A 160 -6.04 13.72 -10.09
C ARG A 160 -5.49 13.39 -11.46
N HIS A 161 -4.17 13.28 -11.51
CA HIS A 161 -3.45 12.69 -12.63
C HIS A 161 -3.16 11.23 -12.30
N ILE A 162 -3.86 10.31 -12.93
CA ILE A 162 -3.79 8.88 -12.61
C ILE A 162 -3.29 8.07 -13.82
N ARG A 163 -2.64 6.94 -13.56
CA ARG A 163 -2.32 5.98 -14.61
C ARG A 163 -3.62 5.36 -15.17
N LYS A 164 -3.68 5.21 -16.49
CA LYS A 164 -4.81 4.56 -17.16
C LYS A 164 -4.93 3.11 -16.71
N LEU A 165 -6.16 2.66 -16.49
CA LEU A 165 -6.43 1.25 -16.23
C LEU A 165 -6.02 0.39 -17.44
N ALA A 166 -5.41 -0.76 -17.18
CA ALA A 166 -4.95 -1.65 -18.23
C ALA A 166 -6.12 -2.21 -19.05
N ALA A 167 -6.03 -2.12 -20.37
CA ALA A 167 -7.05 -2.68 -21.28
C ALA A 167 -7.18 -4.21 -21.13
N LYS A 168 -6.08 -4.89 -20.81
CA LYS A 168 -6.03 -6.32 -20.48
C LYS A 168 -5.32 -6.48 -19.13
N PRO A 169 -6.06 -6.63 -18.02
CA PRO A 169 -5.49 -6.92 -16.71
C PRO A 169 -4.62 -8.17 -16.70
N LEU A 170 -3.71 -8.29 -15.73
CA LEU A 170 -2.77 -9.41 -15.63
C LEU A 170 -3.49 -10.77 -15.62
N HIS A 171 -4.55 -10.91 -14.81
CA HIS A 171 -5.34 -12.14 -14.74
C HIS A 171 -6.04 -12.48 -16.07
N SER A 172 -6.30 -11.49 -16.93
CA SER A 172 -6.87 -11.72 -18.28
C SER A 172 -5.79 -12.15 -19.29
N ARG A 173 -4.52 -11.83 -19.04
CA ARG A 173 -3.38 -12.25 -19.87
C ARG A 173 -2.93 -13.66 -19.54
N TYR A 174 -2.85 -14.00 -18.24
CA TYR A 174 -2.22 -15.23 -17.75
C TYR A 174 -3.23 -16.25 -17.17
N GLY A 175 -4.43 -15.82 -16.80
CA GLY A 175 -5.44 -16.72 -16.21
C GLY A 175 -4.98 -17.33 -14.89
N HIS A 176 -5.00 -18.64 -14.82
CA HIS A 176 -4.40 -19.44 -13.74
C HIS A 176 -3.01 -19.88 -14.13
N LEU A 177 -2.00 -19.59 -13.31
CA LEU A 177 -0.66 -20.13 -13.45
C LEU A 177 -0.45 -21.24 -12.41
N GLY A 178 -0.13 -22.42 -12.87
CA GLY A 178 0.16 -23.60 -12.07
C GLY A 178 1.42 -24.28 -12.59
N GLU A 179 2.53 -23.54 -12.71
CA GLU A 179 3.78 -24.05 -13.27
C GLU A 179 4.32 -25.21 -12.42
N PRO A 180 4.80 -26.29 -13.06
CA PRO A 180 5.41 -27.41 -12.35
C PRO A 180 6.71 -26.97 -11.70
N ARG A 181 6.97 -27.45 -10.48
CA ARG A 181 8.27 -27.25 -9.82
C ARG A 181 9.33 -28.07 -10.55
N MET A 182 10.42 -27.43 -10.92
CA MET A 182 11.61 -28.15 -11.42
C MET A 182 12.26 -28.93 -10.28
N ALA A 183 12.94 -30.03 -10.62
CA ALA A 183 13.64 -30.86 -9.62
C ALA A 183 14.66 -30.00 -8.84
N GLY A 184 14.51 -29.92 -7.51
CA GLY A 184 15.32 -29.06 -6.65
C GLY A 184 15.08 -27.57 -6.79
N GLY A 185 14.13 -27.13 -7.63
CA GLY A 185 13.81 -25.72 -7.84
C GLY A 185 12.82 -25.17 -6.83
N LEU A 186 12.73 -23.84 -6.82
CA LEU A 186 11.77 -23.08 -6.00
C LEU A 186 10.43 -22.94 -6.72
N LYS A 187 9.36 -22.86 -5.93
CA LYS A 187 8.03 -22.48 -6.40
C LYS A 187 7.45 -21.40 -5.51
N VAL A 188 6.96 -20.33 -6.11
CA VAL A 188 6.34 -19.22 -5.38
C VAL A 188 4.87 -19.07 -5.74
N ALA A 189 4.05 -18.69 -4.76
CA ALA A 189 2.78 -18.08 -5.07
C ALA A 189 3.03 -16.59 -5.39
N PHE A 190 2.57 -16.13 -6.54
CA PHE A 190 2.69 -14.73 -6.93
C PHE A 190 1.38 -13.99 -6.66
N TYR A 191 1.46 -12.98 -5.79
CA TYR A 191 0.34 -12.12 -5.42
C TYR A 191 0.54 -10.72 -6.00
N PRO A 192 0.00 -10.43 -7.20
CA PRO A 192 0.22 -9.13 -7.87
C PRO A 192 -0.45 -7.97 -7.14
N GLY A 193 -1.44 -8.24 -6.29
CA GLY A 193 -2.32 -7.24 -5.69
C GLY A 193 -3.24 -6.56 -6.72
N CYS A 194 -4.23 -5.80 -6.24
CA CYS A 194 -5.22 -5.17 -7.10
C CYS A 194 -4.61 -4.14 -8.08
N MET A 195 -3.57 -3.41 -7.65
CA MET A 195 -2.93 -2.41 -8.51
C MET A 195 -1.99 -3.03 -9.54
N GLY A 196 -1.25 -4.08 -9.18
CA GLY A 196 -0.40 -4.82 -10.13
C GLY A 196 -1.23 -5.56 -11.18
N ASP A 197 -2.41 -6.03 -10.80
CA ASP A 197 -3.32 -6.68 -11.75
C ASP A 197 -4.01 -5.69 -12.70
N LYS A 198 -4.37 -4.48 -12.26
CA LYS A 198 -5.29 -3.59 -12.98
C LYS A 198 -4.63 -2.34 -13.59
N MET A 199 -3.54 -1.85 -13.00
CA MET A 199 -2.93 -0.58 -13.40
C MET A 199 -1.44 -0.75 -13.77
N TYR A 200 -0.67 -1.45 -12.95
CA TYR A 200 0.77 -1.63 -13.11
C TYR A 200 1.09 -3.04 -13.62
N VAL A 201 0.43 -3.43 -14.70
CA VAL A 201 0.58 -4.77 -15.30
C VAL A 201 2.01 -5.01 -15.76
N ASP A 202 2.67 -4.00 -16.31
CA ASP A 202 4.06 -4.10 -16.77
C ASP A 202 5.02 -4.43 -15.61
N MET A 203 4.80 -3.83 -14.43
CA MET A 203 5.52 -4.17 -13.20
C MET A 203 5.29 -5.64 -12.80
N ALA A 204 4.05 -6.11 -12.84
CA ALA A 204 3.73 -7.49 -12.50
C ALA A 204 4.32 -8.49 -13.52
N GLU A 205 4.32 -8.14 -14.81
CA GLU A 205 4.98 -8.92 -15.86
C GLU A 205 6.51 -8.94 -15.69
N ALA A 206 7.12 -7.83 -15.27
CA ALA A 206 8.53 -7.78 -14.92
C ALA A 206 8.86 -8.75 -13.77
N CYS A 207 7.98 -8.85 -12.75
CA CYS A 207 8.14 -9.86 -11.69
C CYS A 207 8.11 -11.28 -12.24
N LEU A 208 7.14 -11.60 -13.09
CA LEU A 208 7.03 -12.92 -13.72
C LEU A 208 8.26 -13.24 -14.58
N LYS A 209 8.76 -12.25 -15.34
CA LYS A 209 9.98 -12.38 -16.14
C LYS A 209 11.20 -12.71 -15.27
N VAL A 210 11.39 -11.96 -14.17
CA VAL A 210 12.49 -12.18 -13.22
C VAL A 210 12.40 -13.56 -12.59
N LEU A 211 11.23 -13.95 -12.06
CA LEU A 211 11.04 -15.27 -11.44
C LEU A 211 11.39 -16.40 -12.41
N ARG A 212 10.86 -16.34 -13.63
CA ARG A 212 11.11 -17.37 -14.67
C ARG A 212 12.57 -17.42 -15.13
N HIS A 213 13.22 -16.23 -15.26
CA HIS A 213 14.65 -16.16 -15.59
C HIS A 213 15.51 -16.90 -14.56
N HIS A 214 15.14 -16.83 -13.29
CA HIS A 214 15.83 -17.54 -12.20
C HIS A 214 15.29 -18.97 -11.96
N ASN A 215 14.54 -19.56 -12.91
CA ASN A 215 13.98 -20.90 -12.82
C ASN A 215 13.05 -21.11 -11.60
N VAL A 216 12.35 -20.06 -11.17
CA VAL A 216 11.35 -20.15 -10.11
C VAL A 216 9.98 -20.41 -10.73
N ALA A 217 9.36 -21.53 -10.39
CA ALA A 217 8.02 -21.88 -10.83
C ALA A 217 6.97 -20.97 -10.15
N VAL A 218 5.95 -20.58 -10.88
CA VAL A 218 4.93 -19.64 -10.40
C VAL A 218 3.57 -20.32 -10.23
N PHE A 219 2.97 -20.12 -9.07
CA PHE A 219 1.56 -20.39 -8.81
C PHE A 219 0.83 -19.05 -8.65
N MET A 220 -0.18 -18.80 -9.48
CA MET A 220 -1.05 -17.62 -9.37
C MET A 220 -2.49 -18.07 -9.66
N PRO A 221 -3.30 -18.32 -8.63
CA PRO A 221 -4.68 -18.75 -8.84
C PRO A 221 -5.52 -17.62 -9.43
N LYS A 222 -6.49 -18.01 -10.27
CA LYS A 222 -7.49 -17.07 -10.77
C LYS A 222 -8.40 -16.62 -9.64
N GLY A 223 -8.70 -15.33 -9.58
CA GLY A 223 -9.68 -14.80 -8.62
C GLY A 223 -9.06 -14.12 -7.39
N LEU A 224 -7.73 -14.00 -7.32
CA LEU A 224 -7.09 -13.20 -6.27
C LEU A 224 -7.68 -11.79 -6.21
N THR A 225 -7.97 -11.34 -4.99
CA THR A 225 -8.60 -10.04 -4.74
C THR A 225 -7.60 -9.04 -4.13
N CYS A 226 -8.09 -7.93 -3.59
CA CYS A 226 -7.29 -6.99 -2.82
C CYS A 226 -6.82 -7.65 -1.50
N CYS A 227 -5.66 -7.24 -0.98
CA CYS A 227 -5.17 -7.67 0.35
C CYS A 227 -6.02 -7.16 1.52
N GLY A 228 -6.93 -6.22 1.28
CA GLY A 228 -7.85 -5.67 2.28
C GLY A 228 -7.40 -4.36 2.92
N ILE A 229 -6.17 -3.90 2.70
CA ILE A 229 -5.67 -2.67 3.37
C ILE A 229 -6.52 -1.42 3.09
N PRO A 230 -7.12 -1.18 1.90
CA PRO A 230 -7.98 -0.02 1.70
C PRO A 230 -9.25 -0.05 2.55
N ALA A 231 -9.84 -1.23 2.74
CA ALA A 231 -10.98 -1.42 3.64
C ALA A 231 -10.58 -1.21 5.09
N LEU A 232 -9.51 -1.88 5.54
CA LEU A 232 -8.99 -1.78 6.90
C LEU A 232 -8.61 -0.34 7.26
N SER A 233 -7.87 0.35 6.39
CA SER A 233 -7.48 1.74 6.61
C SER A 233 -8.66 2.70 6.69
N SER A 234 -9.80 2.31 6.15
CA SER A 234 -11.08 3.05 6.26
C SER A 234 -11.94 2.63 7.45
N GLY A 235 -11.45 1.69 8.29
CA GLY A 235 -12.17 1.14 9.44
C GLY A 235 -13.22 0.08 9.09
N ASP A 236 -13.15 -0.52 7.89
CA ASP A 236 -13.99 -1.64 7.47
C ASP A 236 -13.26 -2.97 7.65
N ALA A 237 -13.12 -3.40 8.91
CA ALA A 237 -12.48 -4.67 9.22
C ALA A 237 -13.26 -5.87 8.63
N LYS A 238 -14.60 -5.79 8.57
CA LYS A 238 -15.42 -6.84 7.97
C LYS A 238 -15.09 -7.05 6.49
N GLY A 239 -15.04 -5.97 5.71
CA GLY A 239 -14.67 -6.06 4.28
C GLY A 239 -13.24 -6.55 4.08
N MET A 240 -12.32 -6.20 4.98
CA MET A 240 -10.94 -6.73 4.96
C MET A 240 -10.92 -8.24 5.24
N ILE A 241 -11.63 -8.72 6.25
CA ILE A 241 -11.71 -10.14 6.60
C ILE A 241 -12.31 -10.96 5.44
N GLU A 242 -13.37 -10.47 4.81
CA GLU A 242 -13.98 -11.12 3.65
C GLU A 242 -12.97 -11.26 2.48
N GLN A 243 -12.20 -10.21 2.19
CA GLN A 243 -11.15 -10.25 1.15
C GLN A 243 -10.01 -11.20 1.55
N MET A 244 -9.61 -11.19 2.81
CA MET A 244 -8.58 -12.10 3.34
C MET A 244 -9.02 -13.57 3.17
N GLN A 245 -10.24 -13.92 3.59
CA GLN A 245 -10.75 -15.29 3.47
C GLN A 245 -10.80 -15.78 2.02
N LEU A 246 -11.23 -14.93 1.08
CA LEU A 246 -11.23 -15.27 -0.35
C LEU A 246 -9.81 -15.58 -0.85
N ASN A 247 -8.83 -14.77 -0.46
CA ASN A 247 -7.45 -15.00 -0.85
C ASN A 247 -6.83 -16.24 -0.16
N LEU A 248 -7.12 -16.47 1.12
CA LEU A 248 -6.67 -17.64 1.88
C LEU A 248 -7.13 -18.93 1.19
N ASN A 249 -8.42 -19.05 0.87
CA ASN A 249 -9.02 -20.22 0.21
C ASN A 249 -8.38 -20.53 -1.16
N LEU A 250 -7.98 -19.48 -1.90
CA LEU A 250 -7.32 -19.65 -3.20
C LEU A 250 -5.85 -20.04 -3.06
N LEU A 251 -5.16 -19.48 -2.08
CA LEU A 251 -3.73 -19.73 -1.85
C LEU A 251 -3.49 -21.11 -1.21
N GLU A 252 -4.42 -21.61 -0.39
CA GLU A 252 -4.37 -22.94 0.21
C GLU A 252 -4.24 -24.05 -0.84
N GLN A 253 -4.80 -23.87 -2.04
CA GLN A 253 -4.77 -24.84 -3.13
C GLN A 253 -3.37 -25.05 -3.73
N GLY A 254 -2.41 -24.17 -3.41
CA GLY A 254 -1.07 -24.19 -3.96
C GLY A 254 -0.03 -24.83 -3.02
N ASN A 255 0.87 -25.62 -3.58
CA ASN A 255 2.07 -26.07 -2.88
C ASN A 255 3.27 -25.21 -3.31
N PHE A 256 3.69 -24.25 -2.46
CA PHE A 256 4.76 -23.29 -2.75
C PHE A 256 5.60 -23.01 -1.50
N ASP A 257 6.82 -22.52 -1.73
CA ASP A 257 7.79 -22.22 -0.67
C ASP A 257 7.60 -20.82 -0.10
N TYR A 258 7.30 -19.84 -0.96
CA TYR A 258 7.12 -18.42 -0.60
C TYR A 258 5.88 -17.84 -1.27
N LEU A 259 5.27 -16.85 -0.61
CA LEU A 259 4.29 -15.95 -1.20
C LEU A 259 4.98 -14.63 -1.53
N VAL A 260 5.08 -14.29 -2.81
CA VAL A 260 5.84 -13.12 -3.28
C VAL A 260 4.90 -12.05 -3.82
N THR A 261 5.08 -10.80 -3.40
CA THR A 261 4.27 -9.67 -3.86
C THR A 261 5.14 -8.44 -4.18
N PRO A 262 4.82 -7.68 -5.25
CA PRO A 262 5.54 -6.46 -5.61
C PRO A 262 4.94 -5.20 -4.97
N CYS A 263 4.24 -5.34 -3.86
CA CYS A 263 3.55 -4.23 -3.24
C CYS A 263 3.82 -4.18 -1.73
N GLY A 264 4.59 -3.19 -1.28
CA GLY A 264 4.92 -3.05 0.13
C GLY A 264 3.70 -2.97 1.06
N SER A 265 2.59 -2.39 0.60
CA SER A 265 1.35 -2.38 1.39
C SER A 265 0.72 -3.78 1.47
N CYS A 266 0.74 -4.56 0.39
CA CYS A 266 0.24 -5.94 0.41
C CYS A 266 1.14 -6.82 1.29
N THR A 267 2.47 -6.69 1.18
CA THR A 267 3.41 -7.45 2.00
C THR A 267 3.15 -7.24 3.49
N ALA A 268 3.09 -5.98 3.93
CA ALA A 268 2.81 -5.66 5.33
C ALA A 268 1.41 -6.12 5.77
N THR A 269 0.41 -6.01 4.90
CA THR A 269 -0.96 -6.45 5.24
C THR A 269 -1.01 -7.95 5.46
N ILE A 270 -0.38 -8.73 4.59
CA ILE A 270 -0.38 -10.19 4.70
C ILE A 270 0.45 -10.64 5.90
N LYS A 271 1.60 -9.99 6.18
CA LYS A 271 2.47 -10.38 7.29
C LYS A 271 1.93 -9.98 8.67
N ASP A 272 1.37 -8.77 8.79
CA ASP A 272 1.06 -8.19 10.10
C ASP A 272 -0.44 -8.20 10.39
N PHE A 273 -1.27 -7.84 9.41
CA PHE A 273 -2.70 -7.64 9.66
C PHE A 273 -3.54 -8.89 9.40
N TRP A 274 -3.19 -9.76 8.46
CA TRP A 274 -3.93 -11.00 8.26
C TRP A 274 -3.90 -11.89 9.52
N PRO A 275 -2.74 -12.19 10.15
CA PRO A 275 -2.72 -12.93 11.42
C PRO A 275 -3.56 -12.29 12.52
N MET A 276 -3.45 -10.97 12.68
CA MET A 276 -4.18 -10.21 13.70
C MET A 276 -5.70 -10.33 13.55
N TYR A 277 -6.21 -10.25 12.31
CA TYR A 277 -7.64 -10.32 12.06
C TYR A 277 -8.16 -11.75 11.87
N ALA A 278 -7.29 -12.69 11.53
CA ALA A 278 -7.62 -14.12 11.46
C ALA A 278 -7.93 -14.73 12.84
N GLU A 279 -7.54 -14.07 13.94
CA GLU A 279 -7.98 -14.43 15.31
C GLU A 279 -9.50 -14.44 15.48
N ARG A 280 -10.23 -13.78 14.57
CA ARG A 280 -11.71 -13.73 14.54
C ARG A 280 -12.33 -14.84 13.69
N LEU A 281 -11.51 -15.69 13.09
CA LEU A 281 -11.92 -16.81 12.24
C LEU A 281 -11.76 -18.14 13.00
N ASP A 282 -12.09 -19.24 12.32
CA ASP A 282 -11.78 -20.55 12.86
C ASP A 282 -10.28 -20.85 12.92
N ALA A 283 -9.91 -21.86 13.71
CA ALA A 283 -8.52 -22.21 13.95
C ALA A 283 -7.75 -22.62 12.68
N GLY A 284 -8.44 -23.22 11.69
CA GLY A 284 -7.83 -23.60 10.39
C GLY A 284 -7.43 -22.38 9.58
N MET A 285 -8.34 -21.42 9.43
CA MET A 285 -8.09 -20.15 8.73
C MET A 285 -7.02 -19.32 9.44
N LYS A 286 -7.03 -19.28 10.78
CA LYS A 286 -5.99 -18.61 11.54
C LYS A 286 -4.62 -19.23 11.25
N LYS A 287 -4.50 -20.55 11.36
CA LYS A 287 -3.24 -21.25 11.05
C LYS A 287 -2.76 -20.97 9.64
N LEU A 288 -3.66 -21.01 8.66
CA LEU A 288 -3.33 -20.71 7.27
C LEU A 288 -2.82 -19.28 7.08
N ALA A 289 -3.45 -18.30 7.74
CA ALA A 289 -3.01 -16.91 7.70
C ALA A 289 -1.61 -16.74 8.33
N ASP A 290 -1.34 -17.40 9.46
CA ASP A 290 -0.04 -17.40 10.12
C ASP A 290 1.04 -18.06 9.22
N ASP A 291 0.74 -19.19 8.62
CA ASP A 291 1.65 -19.93 7.72
C ASP A 291 1.98 -19.09 6.46
N LEU A 292 0.98 -18.42 5.89
CA LEU A 292 1.18 -17.55 4.73
C LEU A 292 1.95 -16.28 5.09
N ALA A 293 1.68 -15.68 6.25
CA ALA A 293 2.43 -14.52 6.74
C ALA A 293 3.92 -14.83 6.90
N ALA A 294 4.24 -16.01 7.44
CA ALA A 294 5.63 -16.47 7.62
C ALA A 294 6.36 -16.65 6.27
N LYS A 295 5.65 -17.12 5.24
CA LYS A 295 6.21 -17.35 3.88
C LYS A 295 6.20 -16.11 2.99
N THR A 296 5.57 -15.00 3.41
CA THR A 296 5.41 -13.81 2.58
C THR A 296 6.68 -12.99 2.50
N MET A 297 7.09 -12.63 1.29
CA MET A 297 8.23 -11.76 1.02
C MET A 297 7.87 -10.68 -0.01
N ASP A 298 8.45 -9.49 0.15
CA ASP A 298 8.50 -8.50 -0.95
C ASP A 298 9.37 -9.03 -2.09
N ILE A 299 9.01 -8.72 -3.34
CA ILE A 299 9.76 -9.22 -4.52
C ILE A 299 11.23 -8.79 -4.48
N ASN A 300 11.54 -7.57 -4.04
CA ASN A 300 12.92 -7.09 -3.98
C ASN A 300 13.70 -7.85 -2.89
N GLN A 301 13.05 -8.11 -1.75
CA GLN A 301 13.62 -8.94 -0.69
C GLN A 301 13.90 -10.35 -1.20
N PHE A 302 12.92 -10.98 -1.87
CA PHE A 302 13.05 -12.33 -2.43
C PHE A 302 14.21 -12.42 -3.43
N VAL A 303 14.31 -11.46 -4.34
CA VAL A 303 15.37 -11.41 -5.37
C VAL A 303 16.76 -11.30 -4.75
N VAL A 304 16.93 -10.51 -3.70
CA VAL A 304 18.24 -10.32 -3.04
C VAL A 304 18.56 -11.47 -2.06
N GLU A 305 17.62 -11.83 -1.20
CA GLU A 305 17.90 -12.76 -0.10
C GLU A 305 17.80 -14.22 -0.51
N VAL A 306 16.90 -14.56 -1.45
CA VAL A 306 16.69 -15.95 -1.90
C VAL A 306 17.40 -16.22 -3.22
N LEU A 307 17.21 -15.36 -4.24
CA LEU A 307 17.84 -15.53 -5.55
C LEU A 307 19.28 -15.02 -5.60
N LYS A 308 19.77 -14.35 -4.54
CA LYS A 308 21.16 -13.89 -4.37
C LYS A 308 21.66 -12.92 -5.43
N VAL A 309 20.74 -12.13 -6.01
CA VAL A 309 21.11 -11.05 -6.92
C VAL A 309 21.92 -9.99 -6.17
N GLN A 310 23.00 -9.52 -6.77
CA GLN A 310 23.95 -8.60 -6.20
C GLN A 310 24.01 -7.30 -7.01
N ALA A 311 24.37 -6.22 -6.36
CA ALA A 311 24.68 -4.96 -7.01
C ALA A 311 25.96 -5.09 -7.86
N VAL A 312 25.98 -4.35 -8.97
CA VAL A 312 27.15 -4.20 -9.84
C VAL A 312 27.49 -2.71 -9.93
N PRO A 313 28.74 -2.34 -10.25
CA PRO A 313 29.10 -0.96 -10.52
C PRO A 313 28.27 -0.37 -11.68
N ALA A 314 27.87 0.89 -11.54
CA ALA A 314 27.22 1.62 -12.61
C ALA A 314 28.17 1.80 -13.78
N GLY A 315 27.65 1.67 -15.02
CA GLY A 315 28.39 1.90 -16.25
C GLY A 315 28.55 3.39 -16.58
N ASP A 316 29.43 3.67 -17.54
CA ASP A 316 29.60 5.04 -18.03
C ASP A 316 28.30 5.58 -18.64
N GLY A 317 27.92 6.80 -18.24
CA GLY A 317 26.70 7.44 -18.73
C GLY A 317 25.39 6.87 -18.12
N ALA A 318 25.47 6.13 -17.01
CA ALA A 318 24.31 5.56 -16.33
C ALA A 318 23.26 6.63 -15.97
N THR A 319 22.01 6.29 -16.12
CA THR A 319 20.88 7.16 -15.76
C THR A 319 20.76 7.27 -14.24
N VAL A 320 20.71 8.50 -13.71
CA VAL A 320 20.55 8.73 -12.28
C VAL A 320 19.13 8.33 -11.84
N VAL A 321 19.06 7.40 -10.88
CA VAL A 321 17.85 6.93 -10.22
C VAL A 321 17.88 7.33 -8.76
N THR A 322 16.75 7.78 -8.22
CA THR A 322 16.58 7.92 -6.77
C THR A 322 15.52 6.95 -6.25
N TYR A 323 15.56 6.62 -4.95
CA TYR A 323 14.63 5.65 -4.36
C TYR A 323 13.78 6.27 -3.26
N HIS A 324 12.46 6.10 -3.37
CA HIS A 324 11.52 6.39 -2.28
C HIS A 324 11.23 5.12 -1.48
N ASP A 325 11.55 5.14 -0.18
CA ASP A 325 11.23 4.06 0.75
C ASP A 325 9.71 4.02 1.07
N PRO A 326 8.95 3.02 0.61
CA PRO A 326 7.57 2.87 1.04
C PRO A 326 7.50 2.64 2.54
N CYS A 327 6.59 3.36 3.20
CA CYS A 327 6.49 3.32 4.66
C CYS A 327 6.26 1.90 5.21
N HIS A 328 5.45 1.09 4.55
CA HIS A 328 5.18 -0.28 4.96
C HIS A 328 6.39 -1.20 4.75
N LEU A 329 7.21 -1.00 3.71
CA LEU A 329 8.44 -1.79 3.55
C LEU A 329 9.47 -1.40 4.61
N LYS A 330 9.81 -0.12 4.71
CA LYS A 330 10.91 0.30 5.59
C LYS A 330 10.55 0.28 7.07
N LYS A 331 9.39 0.86 7.45
CA LYS A 331 9.06 1.07 8.87
C LYS A 331 8.38 -0.13 9.50
N ALA A 332 7.54 -0.84 8.77
CA ALA A 332 6.90 -2.05 9.28
C ALA A 332 7.79 -3.29 9.12
N LEU A 333 8.44 -3.45 7.97
CA LEU A 333 9.12 -4.70 7.62
C LEU A 333 10.67 -4.61 7.61
N GLY A 334 11.26 -3.43 7.79
CA GLY A 334 12.72 -3.25 7.76
C GLY A 334 13.37 -3.41 6.38
N ILE A 335 12.56 -3.47 5.30
CA ILE A 335 13.02 -3.68 3.93
C ILE A 335 13.37 -2.31 3.31
N SER A 336 14.65 -2.04 3.12
CA SER A 336 15.15 -0.77 2.57
C SER A 336 16.41 -0.96 1.72
N ALA A 337 17.35 -1.83 2.14
CA ALA A 337 18.57 -2.11 1.38
C ALA A 337 18.30 -2.94 0.12
N GLN A 338 17.40 -3.91 0.20
CA GLN A 338 17.12 -4.85 -0.88
C GLN A 338 16.64 -4.17 -2.17
N PRO A 339 15.68 -3.22 -2.16
CA PRO A 339 15.30 -2.49 -3.38
C PRO A 339 16.46 -1.71 -4.00
N ARG A 340 17.37 -1.17 -3.17
CA ARG A 340 18.57 -0.47 -3.64
C ARG A 340 19.54 -1.40 -4.34
N THR A 341 19.72 -2.60 -3.78
CA THR A 341 20.51 -3.67 -4.42
C THR A 341 19.91 -4.08 -5.77
N VAL A 342 18.57 -4.22 -5.85
CA VAL A 342 17.88 -4.57 -7.11
C VAL A 342 18.06 -3.47 -8.17
N ILE A 343 18.00 -2.19 -7.80
CA ILE A 343 18.28 -1.08 -8.72
C ILE A 343 19.73 -1.15 -9.20
N ALA A 344 20.68 -1.29 -8.27
CA ALA A 344 22.11 -1.34 -8.56
C ALA A 344 22.55 -2.65 -9.26
N ALA A 345 21.69 -3.64 -9.41
CA ALA A 345 21.96 -4.83 -10.23
C ALA A 345 21.86 -4.56 -11.73
N ASN A 346 21.39 -3.38 -12.14
CA ASN A 346 21.41 -2.93 -13.53
C ASN A 346 22.46 -1.83 -13.73
N PRO A 347 23.57 -2.08 -14.47
CA PRO A 347 24.63 -1.09 -14.66
C PRO A 347 24.19 0.14 -15.48
N ALA A 348 23.03 0.14 -16.13
CA ALA A 348 22.47 1.30 -16.82
C ALA A 348 21.97 2.39 -15.86
N TYR A 349 21.94 2.11 -14.56
CA TYR A 349 21.42 3.02 -13.54
C TYR A 349 22.44 3.30 -12.44
N GLU A 350 22.53 4.58 -12.04
CA GLU A 350 23.28 5.04 -10.89
C GLU A 350 22.33 5.49 -9.77
N LEU A 351 22.38 4.83 -8.63
CA LEU A 351 21.52 5.16 -7.48
C LEU A 351 22.06 6.37 -6.74
N LYS A 352 21.26 7.44 -6.66
CA LYS A 352 21.53 8.63 -5.86
C LYS A 352 20.39 8.87 -4.86
N GLU A 353 20.73 8.89 -3.57
CA GLU A 353 19.73 9.04 -2.52
C GLU A 353 19.09 10.44 -2.53
N MET A 354 17.76 10.50 -2.36
CA MET A 354 17.07 11.75 -2.11
C MET A 354 17.05 12.09 -0.62
N HIS A 355 16.92 13.35 -0.30
CA HIS A 355 16.64 13.80 1.07
C HIS A 355 15.28 13.24 1.54
N GLU A 356 15.18 12.81 2.81
CA GLU A 356 13.96 12.23 3.39
C GLU A 356 13.37 11.08 2.54
N ALA A 357 14.19 10.16 2.03
CA ALA A 357 13.74 9.05 1.21
C ALA A 357 12.58 8.25 1.85
N ASP A 358 12.57 8.11 3.18
CA ASP A 358 11.60 7.37 3.99
C ASP A 358 10.39 8.20 4.48
N ARG A 359 10.32 9.51 4.14
CA ARG A 359 9.14 10.32 4.45
C ARG A 359 7.98 9.88 3.56
N CYS A 360 6.80 9.71 4.17
CA CYS A 360 5.59 9.25 3.46
C CYS A 360 5.31 10.09 2.20
N CYS A 361 4.96 9.42 1.09
CA CYS A 361 4.62 10.07 -0.19
C CYS A 361 3.27 10.79 -0.19
N GLY A 362 2.41 10.52 0.81
CA GLY A 362 1.08 11.13 0.91
C GLY A 362 -0.07 10.27 0.41
N CYS A 363 0.17 9.10 -0.19
CA CYS A 363 -0.90 8.25 -0.71
C CYS A 363 -1.84 7.72 0.38
N GLY A 364 -1.30 6.99 1.37
CA GLY A 364 -2.08 6.42 2.48
C GLY A 364 -3.24 5.51 2.06
N GLY A 365 -3.16 4.86 0.90
CA GLY A 365 -4.23 4.01 0.35
C GLY A 365 -5.53 4.79 0.13
N SER A 366 -6.58 4.47 0.88
CA SER A 366 -7.86 5.18 0.80
C SER A 366 -7.79 6.67 1.20
N PHE A 367 -6.73 7.10 1.91
CA PHE A 367 -6.54 8.50 2.30
C PHE A 367 -6.44 9.43 1.08
N ASN A 368 -5.68 9.07 0.04
CA ASN A 368 -5.63 9.85 -1.20
C ASN A 368 -7.04 10.03 -1.80
N LEU A 369 -7.88 8.98 -1.75
CA LEU A 369 -9.22 9.03 -2.33
C LEU A 369 -10.15 10.03 -1.60
N PHE A 370 -10.07 10.09 -0.26
CA PHE A 370 -11.01 10.88 0.55
C PHE A 370 -10.44 12.21 1.06
N HIS A 371 -9.12 12.40 1.02
CA HIS A 371 -8.41 13.57 1.56
C HIS A 371 -7.36 14.08 0.57
N TYR A 372 -7.73 14.24 -0.69
CA TYR A 372 -6.82 14.53 -1.79
C TYR A 372 -5.96 15.79 -1.58
N ASP A 373 -6.55 16.89 -1.07
CA ASP A 373 -5.81 18.13 -0.86
C ASP A 373 -4.62 17.95 0.12
N TYR A 374 -4.85 17.21 1.20
CA TYR A 374 -3.77 16.88 2.14
C TYR A 374 -2.76 15.91 1.51
N SER A 375 -3.25 14.91 0.77
CA SER A 375 -2.42 13.94 0.05
C SER A 375 -1.48 14.66 -0.92
N ARG A 376 -1.99 15.57 -1.73
CA ARG A 376 -1.24 16.38 -2.67
C ARG A 376 -0.23 17.29 -1.98
N LYS A 377 -0.62 17.98 -0.90
CA LYS A 377 0.28 18.83 -0.11
C LYS A 377 1.45 18.07 0.49
N ILE A 378 1.21 16.85 0.98
CA ILE A 378 2.28 15.97 1.49
C ILE A 378 3.16 15.48 0.34
N GLY A 379 2.53 15.08 -0.79
CA GLY A 379 3.21 14.61 -1.99
C GLY A 379 4.13 15.66 -2.60
N GLN A 380 3.75 16.95 -2.55
CA GLN A 380 4.55 18.04 -3.08
C GLN A 380 5.95 18.10 -2.42
N ARG A 381 6.03 17.98 -1.10
CA ARG A 381 7.33 17.91 -0.40
C ARG A 381 8.18 16.72 -0.87
N LYS A 382 7.56 15.57 -1.10
CA LYS A 382 8.27 14.41 -1.63
C LYS A 382 8.76 14.66 -3.07
N ARG A 383 7.93 15.25 -3.91
CA ARG A 383 8.30 15.66 -5.26
C ARG A 383 9.51 16.60 -5.26
N ASP A 384 9.52 17.59 -4.37
CA ASP A 384 10.63 18.56 -4.28
C ASP A 384 11.95 17.87 -3.93
N ASN A 385 11.92 16.87 -3.03
CA ASN A 385 13.10 16.04 -2.70
C ASN A 385 13.55 15.16 -3.89
N VAL A 386 12.59 14.62 -4.66
CA VAL A 386 12.90 13.85 -5.88
C VAL A 386 13.60 14.74 -6.91
N VAL A 387 13.05 15.93 -7.19
CA VAL A 387 13.64 16.89 -8.14
C VAL A 387 15.03 17.36 -7.69
N ALA A 388 15.19 17.65 -6.40
CA ALA A 388 16.47 18.10 -5.83
C ALA A 388 17.58 17.02 -5.92
N SER A 389 17.23 15.73 -6.05
CA SER A 389 18.21 14.67 -6.26
C SER A 389 18.88 14.72 -7.62
N GLY A 390 18.27 15.40 -8.61
CA GLY A 390 18.72 15.44 -10.00
C GLY A 390 18.44 14.16 -10.78
N ALA A 391 17.66 13.22 -10.21
CA ALA A 391 17.35 11.96 -10.85
C ALA A 391 16.38 12.12 -12.04
N LYS A 392 16.53 11.27 -13.05
CA LYS A 392 15.58 11.10 -14.16
C LYS A 392 14.55 10.02 -13.91
N VAL A 393 14.81 9.15 -12.94
CA VAL A 393 13.91 8.07 -12.52
C VAL A 393 13.78 8.11 -11.01
N VAL A 394 12.54 8.02 -10.50
CA VAL A 394 12.29 7.72 -9.10
C VAL A 394 11.72 6.31 -8.98
N ALA A 395 12.41 5.45 -8.23
CA ALA A 395 11.97 4.09 -8.01
C ALA A 395 11.29 3.93 -6.64
N THR A 396 10.28 3.04 -6.56
CA THR A 396 9.62 2.70 -5.30
C THR A 396 8.97 1.31 -5.35
N GLY A 397 9.11 0.52 -4.29
CA GLY A 397 8.58 -0.85 -4.16
C GLY A 397 7.10 -0.91 -3.74
N CYS A 398 6.28 0.07 -4.13
CA CYS A 398 4.85 0.05 -3.79
C CYS A 398 4.01 0.78 -4.84
N PRO A 399 3.09 0.10 -5.55
CA PRO A 399 2.23 0.72 -6.56
C PRO A 399 1.40 1.91 -6.06
N ALA A 400 0.99 1.91 -4.79
CA ALA A 400 0.30 3.04 -4.20
C ALA A 400 1.21 4.29 -4.11
N CYS A 401 2.50 4.10 -3.79
CA CYS A 401 3.48 5.19 -3.83
C CYS A 401 3.80 5.62 -5.26
N MET A 402 3.86 4.67 -6.22
CA MET A 402 4.02 5.00 -7.64
C MET A 402 2.90 5.94 -8.09
N MET A 403 1.64 5.59 -7.83
CA MET A 403 0.48 6.42 -8.20
C MET A 403 0.58 7.84 -7.63
N GLN A 404 0.97 7.98 -6.37
CA GLN A 404 1.11 9.30 -5.73
C GLN A 404 2.24 10.13 -6.32
N LEU A 405 3.37 9.49 -6.63
CA LEU A 405 4.51 10.17 -7.26
C LEU A 405 4.19 10.56 -8.69
N GLU A 406 3.54 9.69 -9.46
CA GLU A 406 3.06 10.00 -10.82
C GLU A 406 2.13 11.22 -10.81
N ASP A 407 1.18 11.28 -9.86
CA ASP A 407 0.25 12.40 -9.73
C ASP A 407 0.97 13.73 -9.49
N VAL A 408 1.84 13.80 -8.48
CA VAL A 408 2.50 15.07 -8.13
C VAL A 408 3.56 15.50 -9.17
N LEU A 409 4.29 14.56 -9.78
CA LEU A 409 5.24 14.86 -10.83
C LEU A 409 4.55 15.35 -12.11
N SER A 410 3.44 14.70 -12.50
CA SER A 410 2.64 15.08 -13.64
C SER A 410 2.03 16.48 -13.51
N HIS A 411 1.50 16.82 -12.32
CA HIS A 411 0.98 18.15 -12.04
C HIS A 411 2.01 19.28 -12.17
N ASN A 412 3.28 18.96 -11.89
CA ASN A 412 4.38 19.92 -11.98
C ASN A 412 5.13 19.83 -13.32
N HIS A 413 4.68 19.02 -14.26
CA HIS A 413 5.31 18.79 -15.56
C HIS A 413 6.79 18.37 -15.45
N ASP A 414 7.14 17.61 -14.42
CA ASP A 414 8.51 17.13 -14.22
C ASP A 414 8.83 16.00 -15.23
N ASP A 415 10.01 16.10 -15.85
CA ASP A 415 10.55 15.07 -16.73
C ASP A 415 11.29 13.98 -15.92
N ILE A 416 10.55 13.29 -15.03
CA ILE A 416 11.05 12.23 -14.15
C ILE A 416 10.09 11.06 -14.22
N VAL A 417 10.56 9.86 -14.53
CA VAL A 417 9.73 8.66 -14.66
C VAL A 417 9.65 7.90 -13.34
N VAL A 418 8.45 7.42 -12.99
CA VAL A 418 8.24 6.57 -11.82
C VAL A 418 8.31 5.09 -12.23
N ARG A 419 9.16 4.30 -11.56
CA ARG A 419 9.37 2.88 -11.86
C ARG A 419 9.40 2.03 -10.58
N HIS A 420 9.09 0.76 -10.73
CA HIS A 420 9.35 -0.21 -9.66
C HIS A 420 10.80 -0.74 -9.80
N PRO A 421 11.55 -0.99 -8.68
CA PRO A 421 12.92 -1.52 -8.78
C PRO A 421 13.04 -2.78 -9.63
N ILE A 422 12.05 -3.68 -9.56
CA ILE A 422 12.04 -4.92 -10.34
C ILE A 422 11.94 -4.68 -11.86
N GLU A 423 11.31 -3.60 -12.31
CA GLU A 423 11.25 -3.24 -13.72
C GLU A 423 12.64 -2.87 -14.23
N LEU A 424 13.40 -2.10 -13.44
CA LEU A 424 14.77 -1.71 -13.78
C LEU A 424 15.70 -2.92 -13.88
N TYR A 425 15.57 -3.87 -12.96
CA TYR A 425 16.33 -5.12 -13.02
C TYR A 425 15.90 -6.00 -14.20
N ALA A 426 14.61 -6.12 -14.46
CA ALA A 426 14.09 -6.94 -15.56
C ALA A 426 14.58 -6.50 -16.96
N GLU A 427 15.04 -5.25 -17.11
CA GLU A 427 15.64 -4.74 -18.35
C GLU A 427 16.98 -5.39 -18.68
N THR A 428 17.73 -5.90 -17.68
CA THR A 428 18.99 -6.62 -17.89
C THR A 428 18.79 -8.03 -18.43
N LEU A 429 17.58 -8.56 -18.31
CA LEU A 429 17.27 -9.94 -18.63
C LEU A 429 16.81 -10.05 -20.10
N LYS A 430 17.32 -11.05 -20.80
CA LYS A 430 16.92 -11.36 -22.18
C LYS A 430 15.56 -12.05 -22.26
#